data_3fb647fa721b3f2479390da26cee5987
#
_entry.id   3fb647fa721b3f2479390da26cee5987
#
_cell.length_a   1.000
_cell.length_b   1.000
_cell.length_c   1.000
_cell.angle_alpha   90.00
_cell.angle_beta   90.00
_cell.angle_gamma   90.00
#
_symmetry.space_group_name_H-M   'P 1'
#
loop_
_entity.id
_entity.type
_entity.pdbx_description
1 polymer ?
#
loop_
_entity_poly.entity_id
_entity_poly.type
_entity_poly.pdbx_seq_one_letter_code
_entity_poly.pdbx_strand_id
1 'polypeptide(L)'
;MEWARLIAGLAHYSGDVGLAEELAQDAVVAALEQWPEDGVPRNPGAWLMTVAKRRAIDLFRRNRELERKYAQIGRDLDTAGAGGTSDFDQVVSDDIDDDLLRLIFTACHPVLAVPARVALTLRLLGGLTTAEIARAYLVPEPTIAQRIVRAKKTLAKAHVKFETPDSQQRPARMSSVLEVIYLIFNEGYSATAGEDWMRPALCHEALRLGRVLAQLAPAEPEVHGLQALMEIQASRIPARTGPAGEPVLLLDQDRARWDRLLINRGLAALSRAEELGGARGPYALQAAIAACHARAFRPEDTDWARITELYAILAKAMPSPVVELNRAVAVSMAFGPQAGLDLVDQLAAEPALRSYHLLSSVRGDLLMKLGRAAEARAEFERASELTRNGPERQLTAMRARCAEANVHIDISGWSPKRIPPEVIRELRGRLNGQFLWGSDYPFLAPERCLSELSDLGLPADALQTVLHDNAARILGLNR
;
A
#
# COMPACT_ATOMS: atom_id res chain seq x y z
N MET A 1 -10.61 -10.78 13.36
CA MET A 1 -11.33 -11.91 12.69
C MET A 1 -12.73 -12.11 13.23
N GLU A 2 -12.94 -12.13 14.53
CA GLU A 2 -14.27 -12.34 15.14
C GLU A 2 -15.33 -11.33 14.67
N TRP A 3 -14.98 -10.05 14.57
CA TRP A 3 -15.89 -8.99 14.09
C TRP A 3 -16.43 -9.27 12.68
N ALA A 4 -15.54 -9.54 11.71
CA ALA A 4 -15.96 -9.81 10.34
C ALA A 4 -16.79 -11.10 10.22
N ARG A 5 -16.44 -12.14 10.98
CA ARG A 5 -17.21 -13.40 11.05
C ARG A 5 -18.60 -13.18 11.66
N LEU A 6 -18.69 -12.35 12.70
CA LEU A 6 -19.97 -11.99 13.30
C LEU A 6 -20.88 -11.29 12.29
N ILE A 7 -20.36 -10.27 11.59
CA ILE A 7 -21.13 -9.56 10.55
C ILE A 7 -21.50 -10.50 9.41
N ALA A 8 -20.58 -11.35 8.95
CA ALA A 8 -20.84 -12.28 7.86
C ALA A 8 -22.01 -13.24 8.18
N GLY A 9 -21.97 -13.87 9.35
CA GLY A 9 -23.06 -14.76 9.80
C GLY A 9 -24.38 -14.02 10.00
N LEU A 10 -24.35 -12.77 10.48
CA LEU A 10 -25.56 -11.95 10.61
C LEU A 10 -26.09 -11.47 9.26
N ALA A 11 -25.21 -11.16 8.30
CA ALA A 11 -25.59 -10.80 6.94
C ALA A 11 -26.21 -11.99 6.19
N HIS A 12 -25.68 -13.19 6.39
CA HIS A 12 -26.31 -14.43 5.91
C HIS A 12 -27.73 -14.59 6.46
N TYR A 13 -27.87 -14.37 7.77
CA TYR A 13 -29.15 -14.51 8.45
C TYR A 13 -30.19 -13.46 8.08
N SER A 14 -29.77 -12.19 7.93
CA SER A 14 -30.66 -11.05 7.69
C SER A 14 -30.86 -10.70 6.21
N GLY A 15 -29.94 -11.15 5.33
CA GLY A 15 -29.89 -10.71 3.93
C GLY A 15 -29.46 -9.25 3.73
N ASP A 16 -29.14 -8.52 4.80
CA ASP A 16 -28.79 -7.10 4.78
C ASP A 16 -27.52 -6.82 5.60
N VAL A 17 -26.47 -6.37 4.93
CA VAL A 17 -25.17 -6.06 5.56
C VAL A 17 -25.25 -4.85 6.49
N GLY A 18 -26.17 -3.90 6.22
CA GLY A 18 -26.41 -2.75 7.07
C GLY A 18 -26.99 -3.14 8.41
N LEU A 19 -28.05 -3.95 8.38
CA LEU A 19 -28.68 -4.50 9.57
C LEU A 19 -27.73 -5.43 10.33
N ALA A 20 -26.94 -6.24 9.63
CA ALA A 20 -25.97 -7.13 10.24
C ALA A 20 -24.93 -6.35 11.07
N GLU A 21 -24.40 -5.22 10.56
CA GLU A 21 -23.49 -4.39 11.32
C GLU A 21 -24.14 -3.77 12.54
N GLU A 22 -25.37 -3.26 12.44
CA GLU A 22 -26.12 -2.69 13.58
C GLU A 22 -26.32 -3.72 14.68
N LEU A 23 -26.76 -4.92 14.32
CA LEU A 23 -26.94 -6.03 15.26
C LEU A 23 -25.62 -6.46 15.92
N ALA A 24 -24.53 -6.46 15.16
CA ALA A 24 -23.20 -6.77 15.69
C ALA A 24 -22.74 -5.71 16.69
N GLN A 25 -22.93 -4.42 16.39
CA GLN A 25 -22.61 -3.32 17.29
C GLN A 25 -23.44 -3.43 18.59
N ASP A 26 -24.72 -3.69 18.47
CA ASP A 26 -25.60 -3.87 19.62
C ASP A 26 -25.17 -5.05 20.51
N ALA A 27 -24.69 -6.13 19.92
CA ALA A 27 -24.17 -7.27 20.68
C ALA A 27 -22.89 -6.92 21.43
N VAL A 28 -21.98 -6.11 20.80
CA VAL A 28 -20.78 -5.62 21.46
C VAL A 28 -21.13 -4.67 22.62
N VAL A 29 -22.10 -3.77 22.46
CA VAL A 29 -22.59 -2.92 23.54
C VAL A 29 -23.08 -3.75 24.72
N ALA A 30 -23.90 -4.79 24.45
CA ALA A 30 -24.36 -5.71 25.49
C ALA A 30 -23.19 -6.44 26.19
N ALA A 31 -22.14 -6.81 25.43
CA ALA A 31 -20.96 -7.41 26.02
C ALA A 31 -20.21 -6.45 26.96
N LEU A 32 -20.08 -5.20 26.56
CA LEU A 32 -19.42 -4.15 27.38
C LEU A 32 -20.20 -3.86 28.68
N GLU A 33 -21.53 -4.06 28.67
CA GLU A 33 -22.38 -3.91 29.85
C GLU A 33 -22.32 -5.13 30.76
N GLN A 34 -22.34 -6.34 30.22
CA GLN A 34 -22.52 -7.57 31.00
C GLN A 34 -21.20 -8.23 31.42
N TRP A 35 -20.18 -8.26 30.56
CA TRP A 35 -18.92 -8.95 30.86
C TRP A 35 -18.13 -8.38 32.06
N PRO A 36 -18.18 -7.08 32.37
CA PRO A 36 -17.53 -6.57 33.58
C PRO A 36 -18.10 -7.18 34.87
N GLU A 37 -19.41 -7.56 34.88
CA GLU A 37 -20.09 -8.14 36.03
C GLU A 37 -20.05 -9.66 36.01
N ASP A 38 -20.37 -10.28 34.86
CA ASP A 38 -20.55 -11.72 34.73
C ASP A 38 -19.27 -12.48 34.30
N GLY A 39 -18.24 -11.73 33.91
CA GLY A 39 -17.02 -12.28 33.31
C GLY A 39 -17.14 -12.58 31.82
N VAL A 40 -15.99 -12.68 31.13
CA VAL A 40 -15.93 -13.00 29.70
C VAL A 40 -16.28 -14.49 29.49
N PRO A 41 -17.28 -14.83 28.64
CA PRO A 41 -17.67 -16.21 28.40
C PRO A 41 -16.56 -17.02 27.73
N ARG A 42 -16.57 -18.36 27.88
CA ARG A 42 -15.55 -19.24 27.26
C ARG A 42 -15.49 -19.14 25.75
N ASN A 43 -16.59 -18.81 25.09
CA ASN A 43 -16.66 -18.55 23.66
C ASN A 43 -17.34 -17.21 23.40
N PRO A 44 -16.58 -16.09 23.40
CA PRO A 44 -17.12 -14.74 23.21
C PRO A 44 -17.84 -14.56 21.87
N GLY A 45 -17.33 -15.15 20.78
CA GLY A 45 -17.93 -15.04 19.45
C GLY A 45 -19.31 -15.70 19.38
N ALA A 46 -19.47 -16.89 19.95
CA ALA A 46 -20.78 -17.58 20.02
C ALA A 46 -21.77 -16.81 20.89
N TRP A 47 -21.32 -16.20 21.98
CA TRP A 47 -22.16 -15.36 22.83
C TRP A 47 -22.66 -14.14 22.07
N LEU A 48 -21.76 -13.39 21.41
CA LEU A 48 -22.11 -12.23 20.58
C LEU A 48 -23.11 -12.60 19.48
N MET A 49 -22.88 -13.72 18.78
CA MET A 49 -23.78 -14.23 17.75
C MET A 49 -25.17 -14.53 18.32
N THR A 50 -25.24 -15.15 19.50
CA THR A 50 -26.52 -15.47 20.17
C THR A 50 -27.29 -14.21 20.55
N VAL A 51 -26.60 -13.20 21.13
CA VAL A 51 -27.22 -11.92 21.49
C VAL A 51 -27.72 -11.20 20.25
N ALA A 52 -26.92 -11.12 19.20
CA ALA A 52 -27.28 -10.46 17.95
C ALA A 52 -28.47 -11.15 17.27
N LYS A 53 -28.49 -12.49 17.20
CA LYS A 53 -29.62 -13.24 16.65
C LYS A 53 -30.92 -13.03 17.43
N ARG A 54 -30.89 -13.01 18.77
CA ARG A 54 -32.07 -12.68 19.60
C ARG A 54 -32.63 -11.31 19.26
N ARG A 55 -31.74 -10.29 19.16
CA ARG A 55 -32.13 -8.91 18.76
C ARG A 55 -32.72 -8.88 17.34
N ALA A 56 -32.15 -9.65 16.40
CA ALA A 56 -32.69 -9.76 15.05
C ALA A 56 -34.11 -10.32 15.06
N ILE A 57 -34.36 -11.41 15.82
CA ILE A 57 -35.69 -12.01 15.96
C ILE A 57 -36.70 -11.00 16.51
N ASP A 58 -36.34 -10.27 17.57
CA ASP A 58 -37.19 -9.25 18.19
C ASP A 58 -37.52 -8.12 17.20
N LEU A 59 -36.53 -7.70 16.39
CA LEU A 59 -36.68 -6.66 15.39
C LEU A 59 -37.62 -7.13 14.25
N PHE A 60 -37.43 -8.33 13.73
CA PHE A 60 -38.31 -8.93 12.72
C PHE A 60 -39.73 -9.14 13.22
N ARG A 61 -39.88 -9.54 14.48
CA ARG A 61 -41.20 -9.70 15.10
C ARG A 61 -41.91 -8.36 15.20
N ARG A 62 -41.23 -7.30 15.66
CA ARG A 62 -41.79 -5.94 15.71
C ARG A 62 -42.15 -5.41 14.32
N ASN A 63 -41.33 -5.63 13.31
CA ASN A 63 -41.62 -5.21 11.95
C ASN A 63 -42.82 -5.94 11.36
N ARG A 64 -42.93 -7.25 11.59
CA ARG A 64 -44.13 -8.04 11.18
C ARG A 64 -45.40 -7.57 11.90
N GLU A 65 -45.31 -7.22 13.18
CA GLU A 65 -46.45 -6.64 13.93
C GLU A 65 -46.83 -5.27 13.39
N LEU A 66 -45.86 -4.44 13.04
CA LEU A 66 -46.08 -3.13 12.39
C LEU A 66 -46.70 -3.33 10.99
N GLU A 67 -46.14 -4.20 10.17
CA GLU A 67 -46.74 -4.53 8.85
C GLU A 67 -48.15 -5.06 8.96
N ARG A 68 -48.44 -5.95 9.96
CA ARG A 68 -49.80 -6.41 10.24
C ARG A 68 -50.71 -5.27 10.68
N LYS A 69 -50.21 -4.32 11.52
CA LYS A 69 -50.96 -3.13 11.91
C LYS A 69 -51.21 -2.20 10.73
N TYR A 70 -50.19 -1.97 9.89
CA TYR A 70 -50.36 -1.16 8.65
C TYR A 70 -51.24 -1.90 7.64
N ALA A 71 -51.12 -3.19 7.48
CA ALA A 71 -52.01 -4.02 6.66
C ALA A 71 -53.44 -4.10 7.24
N GLN A 72 -53.60 -3.95 8.54
CA GLN A 72 -54.92 -3.83 9.18
C GLN A 72 -55.56 -2.47 8.97
N ILE A 73 -54.75 -1.41 9.00
CA ILE A 73 -55.20 -0.03 8.62
C ILE A 73 -55.43 0.09 7.11
N GLY A 74 -54.64 -0.65 6.29
CA GLY A 74 -54.82 -0.68 4.81
C GLY A 74 -55.88 -1.72 4.36
N ARG A 75 -56.35 -2.64 5.20
CA ARG A 75 -57.38 -3.61 4.87
C ARG A 75 -58.83 -3.07 4.94
N ASP A 76 -58.97 -1.82 5.35
CA ASP A 76 -60.21 -1.12 4.99
C ASP A 76 -60.29 -0.75 3.47
N LEU A 77 -59.29 -1.13 2.67
CA LEU A 77 -59.14 -0.82 1.24
C LEU A 77 -58.54 -1.94 0.36
N ASP A 78 -58.53 -3.19 0.69
CA ASP A 78 -58.41 -4.34 -0.24
C ASP A 78 -57.72 -5.57 0.36
N THR A 79 -58.38 -6.70 0.08
CA THR A 79 -58.04 -8.07 0.49
C THR A 79 -56.91 -8.71 -0.34
N ALA A 80 -56.09 -9.51 0.32
CA ALA A 80 -55.52 -10.81 -0.07
C ALA A 80 -53.98 -10.97 -0.13
N GLY A 81 -53.51 -12.02 0.52
CA GLY A 81 -52.32 -12.77 0.12
C GLY A 81 -51.37 -13.21 1.22
N ALA A 82 -51.54 -14.43 1.68
CA ALA A 82 -50.72 -15.24 2.60
C ALA A 82 -49.23 -15.37 2.20
N GLY A 83 -48.25 -15.46 3.12
CA GLY A 83 -48.02 -16.60 4.00
C GLY A 83 -46.68 -17.23 3.70
N GLY A 84 -45.79 -17.40 4.66
CA GLY A 84 -44.56 -18.17 4.54
C GLY A 84 -43.72 -18.11 5.82
N THR A 85 -44.00 -19.02 6.73
CA THR A 85 -43.14 -19.33 7.87
C THR A 85 -42.02 -20.25 7.38
N SER A 86 -40.78 -19.83 7.44
CA SER A 86 -39.65 -20.73 7.29
C SER A 86 -39.04 -21.05 8.66
N ASP A 87 -38.82 -22.33 8.86
CA ASP A 87 -38.27 -23.00 10.02
C ASP A 87 -36.81 -22.56 10.24
N PHE A 88 -36.48 -21.99 11.41
CA PHE A 88 -35.26 -21.25 11.65
C PHE A 88 -34.23 -21.96 12.53
N ASP A 89 -34.35 -23.26 12.77
CA ASP A 89 -33.54 -23.97 13.79
C ASP A 89 -32.36 -24.82 13.30
N GLN A 90 -32.03 -24.83 12.01
CA GLN A 90 -30.93 -25.64 11.51
C GLN A 90 -30.07 -24.91 10.49
N VAL A 91 -29.11 -24.06 10.91
CA VAL A 91 -27.83 -23.89 10.21
C VAL A 91 -26.81 -23.35 11.20
N VAL A 92 -26.06 -24.21 11.85
CA VAL A 92 -24.86 -23.88 12.60
C VAL A 92 -23.79 -24.86 12.13
N SER A 93 -22.75 -24.35 11.54
CA SER A 93 -21.33 -24.65 11.66
C SER A 93 -20.47 -24.90 10.42
N ASP A 94 -20.95 -25.11 9.21
CA ASP A 94 -20.01 -25.43 8.11
C ASP A 94 -19.69 -24.30 7.11
N ASP A 95 -20.31 -23.12 7.22
CA ASP A 95 -20.24 -22.06 6.19
C ASP A 95 -19.61 -20.72 6.62
N ILE A 96 -18.88 -20.65 7.75
CA ILE A 96 -18.34 -19.36 8.23
C ILE A 96 -17.34 -18.77 7.25
N ASP A 97 -16.53 -19.58 6.61
CA ASP A 97 -15.52 -19.12 5.63
C ASP A 97 -16.20 -18.72 4.31
N ASP A 98 -17.26 -19.38 3.91
CA ASP A 98 -18.12 -19.02 2.78
C ASP A 98 -18.85 -17.69 3.03
N ASP A 99 -19.38 -17.49 4.23
CA ASP A 99 -20.05 -16.24 4.61
C ASP A 99 -19.06 -15.06 4.63
N LEU A 100 -17.84 -15.29 5.07
CA LEU A 100 -16.80 -14.28 5.05
C LEU A 100 -16.44 -13.91 3.60
N LEU A 101 -16.34 -14.88 2.70
CA LEU A 101 -16.12 -14.63 1.29
C LEU A 101 -17.29 -13.85 0.65
N ARG A 102 -18.54 -14.19 0.99
CA ARG A 102 -19.74 -13.44 0.57
C ARG A 102 -19.70 -12.00 1.05
N LEU A 103 -19.27 -11.77 2.31
CA LEU A 103 -19.10 -10.42 2.86
C LEU A 103 -18.04 -9.61 2.10
N ILE A 104 -16.92 -10.23 1.78
CA ILE A 104 -15.85 -9.61 0.98
C ILE A 104 -16.40 -9.17 -0.39
N PHE A 105 -17.07 -10.06 -1.11
CA PHE A 105 -17.65 -9.75 -2.42
C PHE A 105 -18.74 -8.67 -2.33
N THR A 106 -19.49 -8.64 -1.25
CA THR A 106 -20.53 -7.63 -1.04
C THR A 106 -19.92 -6.25 -0.74
N ALA A 107 -18.94 -6.17 0.17
CA ALA A 107 -18.27 -4.92 0.51
C ALA A 107 -17.50 -4.31 -0.68
N CYS A 108 -16.93 -5.16 -1.54
CA CYS A 108 -16.18 -4.77 -2.73
C CYS A 108 -17.03 -4.75 -4.01
N HIS A 109 -18.37 -4.73 -3.91
CA HIS A 109 -19.23 -4.81 -5.08
C HIS A 109 -19.02 -3.64 -6.05
N PRO A 110 -18.86 -3.88 -7.39
CA PRO A 110 -18.54 -2.82 -8.37
C PRO A 110 -19.67 -1.80 -8.57
N VAL A 111 -20.88 -2.03 -8.08
CA VAL A 111 -21.95 -1.02 -8.02
C VAL A 111 -21.56 0.16 -7.13
N LEU A 112 -20.64 -0.03 -6.20
CA LEU A 112 -20.12 1.01 -5.32
C LEU A 112 -18.92 1.72 -5.98
N ALA A 113 -18.84 3.04 -5.82
CA ALA A 113 -17.64 3.79 -6.17
C ALA A 113 -16.43 3.33 -5.31
N VAL A 114 -15.21 3.38 -5.87
CA VAL A 114 -13.98 2.92 -5.22
C VAL A 114 -13.83 3.44 -3.78
N PRO A 115 -13.96 4.75 -3.48
CA PRO A 115 -13.82 5.24 -2.11
C PRO A 115 -14.87 4.69 -1.14
N ALA A 116 -16.04 4.30 -1.64
CA ALA A 116 -17.09 3.70 -0.84
C ALA A 116 -16.80 2.21 -0.55
N ARG A 117 -16.28 1.47 -1.55
CA ARG A 117 -15.79 0.09 -1.39
C ARG A 117 -14.70 0.02 -0.33
N VAL A 118 -13.68 0.88 -0.42
CA VAL A 118 -12.58 0.96 0.54
C VAL A 118 -13.09 1.25 1.96
N ALA A 119 -13.93 2.27 2.14
CA ALA A 119 -14.46 2.63 3.46
C ALA A 119 -15.31 1.50 4.05
N LEU A 120 -16.15 0.86 3.24
CA LEU A 120 -17.01 -0.24 3.68
C LEU A 120 -16.20 -1.49 4.03
N THR A 121 -15.17 -1.82 3.24
CA THR A 121 -14.27 -2.94 3.50
C THR A 121 -13.51 -2.76 4.83
N LEU A 122 -12.92 -1.58 5.06
CA LEU A 122 -12.24 -1.29 6.33
C LEU A 122 -13.20 -1.33 7.51
N ARG A 123 -14.45 -0.90 7.34
CA ARG A 123 -15.47 -0.93 8.39
C ARG A 123 -15.91 -2.34 8.73
N LEU A 124 -16.32 -3.12 7.73
CA LEU A 124 -16.94 -4.43 7.93
C LEU A 124 -15.94 -5.56 8.14
N LEU A 125 -14.85 -5.55 7.38
CA LEU A 125 -13.82 -6.60 7.40
C LEU A 125 -12.65 -6.23 8.30
N GLY A 126 -12.26 -4.96 8.31
CA GLY A 126 -11.18 -4.43 9.13
C GLY A 126 -11.59 -4.16 10.58
N GLY A 127 -12.87 -3.95 10.82
CA GLY A 127 -13.37 -3.57 12.13
C GLY A 127 -12.97 -2.15 12.57
N LEU A 128 -12.46 -1.32 11.65
CA LEU A 128 -12.04 0.04 11.95
C LEU A 128 -13.26 0.92 12.24
N THR A 129 -13.09 1.83 13.18
CA THR A 129 -14.08 2.88 13.44
C THR A 129 -14.09 3.92 12.33
N THR A 130 -15.19 4.67 12.20
CA THR A 130 -15.30 5.77 11.25
C THR A 130 -14.21 6.81 11.45
N ALA A 131 -13.86 7.11 12.70
CA ALA A 131 -12.79 8.04 13.07
C ALA A 131 -11.39 7.53 12.64
N GLU A 132 -11.11 6.24 12.81
CA GLU A 132 -9.84 5.63 12.36
C GLU A 132 -9.70 5.66 10.84
N ILE A 133 -10.78 5.33 10.11
CA ILE A 133 -10.80 5.40 8.64
C ILE A 133 -10.62 6.86 8.18
N ALA A 134 -11.33 7.81 8.81
CA ALA A 134 -11.23 9.23 8.49
C ALA A 134 -9.81 9.76 8.68
N ARG A 135 -9.17 9.40 9.79
CA ARG A 135 -7.76 9.73 10.08
C ARG A 135 -6.81 9.10 9.06
N ALA A 136 -7.03 7.83 8.71
CA ALA A 136 -6.19 7.12 7.75
C ALA A 136 -6.24 7.71 6.33
N TYR A 137 -7.33 8.37 5.96
CA TYR A 137 -7.50 8.98 4.63
C TYR A 137 -7.50 10.51 4.65
N LEU A 138 -7.20 11.13 5.80
CA LEU A 138 -7.17 12.58 6.01
C LEU A 138 -8.43 13.29 5.49
N VAL A 139 -9.58 12.71 5.79
CA VAL A 139 -10.88 13.29 5.46
C VAL A 139 -11.69 13.49 6.74
N PRO A 140 -12.63 14.45 6.78
CA PRO A 140 -13.51 14.64 7.94
C PRO A 140 -14.30 13.37 8.25
N GLU A 141 -14.47 13.04 9.52
CA GLU A 141 -15.23 11.86 9.97
C GLU A 141 -16.67 11.81 9.39
N PRO A 142 -17.43 12.92 9.34
CA PRO A 142 -18.74 12.91 8.71
C PRO A 142 -18.72 12.47 7.24
N THR A 143 -17.63 12.73 6.52
CA THR A 143 -17.46 12.30 5.12
C THR A 143 -17.40 10.78 5.03
N ILE A 144 -16.66 10.10 5.91
CA ILE A 144 -16.59 8.64 5.96
C ILE A 144 -17.92 8.06 6.40
N ALA A 145 -18.55 8.62 7.44
CA ALA A 145 -19.88 8.19 7.90
C ALA A 145 -20.90 8.23 6.75
N GLN A 146 -20.96 9.33 6.02
CA GLN A 146 -21.84 9.45 4.86
C GLN A 146 -21.51 8.48 3.73
N ARG A 147 -20.22 8.21 3.46
CA ARG A 147 -19.81 7.22 2.46
C ARG A 147 -20.31 5.83 2.81
N ILE A 148 -20.13 5.41 4.06
CA ILE A 148 -20.59 4.10 4.55
C ILE A 148 -22.10 3.99 4.47
N VAL A 149 -22.83 4.99 4.97
CA VAL A 149 -24.32 5.00 4.92
C VAL A 149 -24.83 4.96 3.47
N ARG A 150 -24.23 5.75 2.56
CA ARG A 150 -24.60 5.75 1.13
C ARG A 150 -24.25 4.41 0.48
N ALA A 151 -23.11 3.80 0.81
CA ALA A 151 -22.72 2.50 0.29
C ALA A 151 -23.75 1.44 0.65
N LYS A 152 -24.13 1.33 1.94
CA LYS A 152 -25.17 0.40 2.41
C LYS A 152 -26.51 0.62 1.69
N LYS A 153 -26.95 1.89 1.58
CA LYS A 153 -28.19 2.23 0.84
C LYS A 153 -28.09 1.86 -0.65
N THR A 154 -26.93 2.01 -1.27
CA THR A 154 -26.73 1.67 -2.68
C THR A 154 -26.80 0.16 -2.88
N LEU A 155 -26.18 -0.63 -1.99
CA LEU A 155 -26.27 -2.10 -2.01
C LEU A 155 -27.72 -2.56 -1.86
N ALA A 156 -28.44 -2.03 -0.88
CA ALA A 156 -29.85 -2.36 -0.63
C ALA A 156 -30.74 -1.96 -1.85
N LYS A 157 -30.59 -0.75 -2.40
CA LYS A 157 -31.33 -0.28 -3.57
C LYS A 157 -31.04 -1.11 -4.84
N ALA A 158 -29.81 -1.56 -4.99
CA ALA A 158 -29.39 -2.41 -6.11
C ALA A 158 -29.77 -3.90 -5.89
N HIS A 159 -30.44 -4.22 -4.79
CA HIS A 159 -30.79 -5.59 -4.40
C HIS A 159 -29.63 -6.57 -4.51
N VAL A 160 -28.43 -6.11 -4.09
CA VAL A 160 -27.23 -6.96 -4.09
C VAL A 160 -27.44 -8.08 -3.10
N LYS A 161 -27.48 -9.31 -3.62
CA LYS A 161 -27.66 -10.50 -2.79
C LYS A 161 -26.38 -10.82 -2.03
N PHE A 162 -26.54 -11.35 -0.82
CA PHE A 162 -25.43 -11.85 -0.01
C PHE A 162 -25.07 -13.28 -0.44
N GLU A 163 -24.36 -13.38 -1.57
CA GLU A 163 -23.99 -14.65 -2.19
C GLU A 163 -22.59 -14.56 -2.83
N THR A 164 -21.96 -15.69 -3.05
CA THR A 164 -20.77 -15.77 -3.90
C THR A 164 -21.16 -15.56 -5.36
N PRO A 165 -20.41 -14.76 -6.13
CA PRO A 165 -20.70 -14.55 -7.54
C PRO A 165 -20.61 -15.86 -8.33
N ASP A 166 -21.46 -15.98 -9.35
CA ASP A 166 -21.42 -17.09 -10.30
C ASP A 166 -20.10 -17.09 -11.12
N SER A 167 -19.86 -18.15 -11.87
CA SER A 167 -18.63 -18.33 -12.65
C SER A 167 -18.39 -17.23 -13.70
N GLN A 168 -19.43 -16.60 -14.22
CA GLN A 168 -19.34 -15.53 -15.20
C GLN A 168 -18.95 -14.18 -14.55
N GLN A 169 -19.51 -13.89 -13.40
CA GLN A 169 -19.27 -12.65 -12.66
C GLN A 169 -17.99 -12.71 -11.80
N ARG A 170 -17.57 -13.90 -11.40
CA ARG A 170 -16.48 -14.14 -10.46
C ARG A 170 -15.17 -13.43 -10.83
N PRO A 171 -14.66 -13.44 -12.09
CA PRO A 171 -13.42 -12.76 -12.43
C PRO A 171 -13.48 -11.25 -12.21
N ALA A 172 -14.56 -10.59 -12.66
CA ALA A 172 -14.74 -9.14 -12.48
C ALA A 172 -14.92 -8.76 -11.01
N ARG A 173 -15.65 -9.59 -10.25
CA ARG A 173 -15.88 -9.40 -8.81
C ARG A 173 -14.58 -9.61 -8.03
N MET A 174 -13.79 -10.63 -8.35
CA MET A 174 -12.48 -10.88 -7.76
C MET A 174 -11.52 -9.72 -8.06
N SER A 175 -11.46 -9.23 -9.30
CA SER A 175 -10.67 -8.06 -9.66
C SER A 175 -11.02 -6.84 -8.80
N SER A 176 -12.31 -6.60 -8.54
CA SER A 176 -12.76 -5.53 -7.65
C SER A 176 -12.30 -5.71 -6.19
N VAL A 177 -12.27 -6.93 -5.68
CA VAL A 177 -11.76 -7.26 -4.34
C VAL A 177 -10.26 -6.98 -4.26
N LEU A 178 -9.50 -7.48 -5.22
CA LEU A 178 -8.04 -7.28 -5.28
C LEU A 178 -7.67 -5.81 -5.39
N GLU A 179 -8.40 -5.04 -6.22
CA GLU A 179 -8.23 -3.58 -6.34
C GLU A 179 -8.40 -2.88 -4.98
N VAL A 180 -9.44 -3.21 -4.23
CA VAL A 180 -9.73 -2.58 -2.93
C VAL A 180 -8.63 -2.89 -1.92
N ILE A 181 -8.21 -4.15 -1.80
CA ILE A 181 -7.15 -4.57 -0.87
C ILE A 181 -5.82 -3.88 -1.25
N TYR A 182 -5.51 -3.82 -2.54
CA TYR A 182 -4.30 -3.15 -3.02
C TYR A 182 -4.32 -1.64 -2.75
N LEU A 183 -5.46 -0.97 -2.92
CA LEU A 183 -5.60 0.46 -2.61
C LEU A 183 -5.42 0.75 -1.11
N ILE A 184 -5.93 -0.11 -0.23
CA ILE A 184 -5.70 -0.01 1.23
C ILE A 184 -4.21 -0.16 1.52
N PHE A 185 -3.55 -1.15 0.91
CA PHE A 185 -2.12 -1.37 1.06
C PHE A 185 -1.30 -0.16 0.58
N ASN A 186 -1.58 0.35 -0.61
CA ASN A 186 -0.85 1.48 -1.19
C ASN A 186 -0.95 2.74 -0.34
N GLU A 187 -2.13 3.07 0.17
CA GLU A 187 -2.30 4.21 1.06
C GLU A 187 -1.53 4.02 2.38
N GLY A 188 -1.43 2.77 2.85
CA GLY A 188 -0.61 2.43 4.01
C GLY A 188 0.88 2.50 3.74
N TYR A 189 1.29 2.04 2.55
CA TYR A 189 2.69 1.93 2.16
C TYR A 189 3.30 3.28 1.72
N SER A 190 2.52 4.14 1.07
CA SER A 190 2.91 5.48 0.63
C SER A 190 1.70 6.39 0.75
N ALA A 191 1.64 7.16 1.81
CA ALA A 191 0.52 8.05 2.08
C ALA A 191 0.42 9.15 1.02
N THR A 192 -0.75 9.29 0.43
CA THR A 192 -0.98 10.25 -0.68
C THR A 192 -0.96 11.71 -0.23
N ALA A 193 -1.17 11.97 1.07
CA ALA A 193 -1.19 13.32 1.64
C ALA A 193 -0.91 13.29 3.14
N GLY A 194 -0.53 14.44 3.72
CA GLY A 194 -0.30 14.64 5.15
C GLY A 194 1.16 14.65 5.55
N GLU A 195 1.40 14.65 6.85
CA GLU A 195 2.74 14.75 7.44
C GLU A 195 3.37 13.37 7.70
N ASP A 196 2.63 12.28 7.50
CA ASP A 196 3.15 10.93 7.62
C ASP A 196 3.59 10.39 6.26
N TRP A 197 4.79 9.80 6.21
CA TRP A 197 5.31 9.11 5.02
C TRP A 197 4.55 7.82 4.72
N MET A 198 4.19 7.10 5.77
CA MET A 198 3.52 5.79 5.71
C MET A 198 2.45 5.69 6.81
N ARG A 199 1.50 4.77 6.61
CA ARG A 199 0.47 4.37 7.58
C ARG A 199 0.52 2.86 7.80
N PRO A 200 1.46 2.34 8.61
CA PRO A 200 1.71 0.90 8.75
C PRO A 200 0.47 0.09 9.15
N ALA A 201 -0.44 0.68 9.92
CA ALA A 201 -1.69 0.02 10.31
C ALA A 201 -2.55 -0.40 9.11
N LEU A 202 -2.62 0.42 8.05
CA LEU A 202 -3.32 0.06 6.81
C LEU A 202 -2.60 -1.05 6.06
N CYS A 203 -1.25 -1.05 6.03
CA CYS A 203 -0.49 -2.16 5.45
C CYS A 203 -0.78 -3.47 6.17
N HIS A 204 -0.76 -3.47 7.50
CA HIS A 204 -1.03 -4.67 8.30
C HIS A 204 -2.45 -5.20 8.05
N GLU A 205 -3.44 -4.30 7.96
CA GLU A 205 -4.80 -4.70 7.65
C GLU A 205 -4.94 -5.26 6.24
N ALA A 206 -4.34 -4.64 5.24
CA ALA A 206 -4.35 -5.16 3.87
C ALA A 206 -3.66 -6.54 3.76
N LEU A 207 -2.52 -6.72 4.46
CA LEU A 207 -1.84 -8.02 4.54
C LEU A 207 -2.74 -9.08 5.19
N ARG A 208 -3.44 -8.72 6.27
CA ARG A 208 -4.39 -9.62 6.93
C ARG A 208 -5.52 -10.02 5.99
N LEU A 209 -6.13 -9.06 5.29
CA LEU A 209 -7.20 -9.30 4.31
C LEU A 209 -6.71 -10.16 3.14
N GLY A 210 -5.52 -9.89 2.61
CA GLY A 210 -4.93 -10.67 1.53
C GLY A 210 -4.70 -12.14 1.92
N ARG A 211 -4.21 -12.40 3.14
CA ARG A 211 -4.04 -13.75 3.67
C ARG A 211 -5.35 -14.50 3.85
N VAL A 212 -6.36 -13.82 4.39
CA VAL A 212 -7.72 -14.40 4.50
C VAL A 212 -8.25 -14.74 3.13
N LEU A 213 -8.15 -13.82 2.17
CA LEU A 213 -8.63 -14.08 0.81
C LEU A 213 -7.90 -15.26 0.15
N ALA A 214 -6.58 -15.41 0.38
CA ALA A 214 -5.82 -16.55 -0.15
C ALA A 214 -6.25 -17.91 0.45
N GLN A 215 -6.71 -17.90 1.70
CA GLN A 215 -7.29 -19.11 2.33
C GLN A 215 -8.68 -19.43 1.76
N LEU A 216 -9.50 -18.41 1.51
CA LEU A 216 -10.88 -18.56 1.02
C LEU A 216 -10.96 -18.81 -0.50
N ALA A 217 -9.95 -18.39 -1.24
CA ALA A 217 -9.88 -18.52 -2.70
C ALA A 217 -8.54 -19.11 -3.16
N PRO A 218 -8.13 -20.30 -2.69
CA PRO A 218 -6.78 -20.85 -2.88
C PRO A 218 -6.46 -21.25 -4.33
N ALA A 219 -7.45 -21.30 -5.21
CA ALA A 219 -7.29 -21.61 -6.63
C ALA A 219 -7.15 -20.38 -7.52
N GLU A 220 -7.26 -19.18 -6.96
CA GLU A 220 -7.21 -17.93 -7.73
C GLU A 220 -5.77 -17.38 -7.79
N PRO A 221 -5.08 -17.44 -8.94
CA PRO A 221 -3.66 -17.11 -9.01
C PRO A 221 -3.35 -15.65 -8.64
N GLU A 222 -4.18 -14.69 -9.04
CA GLU A 222 -3.96 -13.27 -8.75
C GLU A 222 -4.19 -12.91 -7.27
N VAL A 223 -4.91 -13.71 -6.52
CA VAL A 223 -5.00 -13.60 -5.05
C VAL A 223 -3.62 -13.85 -4.43
N HIS A 224 -2.94 -14.92 -4.86
CA HIS A 224 -1.57 -15.21 -4.43
C HIS A 224 -0.57 -14.20 -4.98
N GLY A 225 -0.78 -13.69 -6.19
CA GLY A 225 0.02 -12.60 -6.78
C GLY A 225 -0.06 -11.32 -5.94
N LEU A 226 -1.25 -10.91 -5.54
CA LEU A 226 -1.43 -9.74 -4.66
C LEU A 226 -0.84 -9.98 -3.26
N GLN A 227 -1.06 -11.16 -2.67
CA GLN A 227 -0.45 -11.51 -1.40
C GLN A 227 1.08 -11.41 -1.49
N ALA A 228 1.69 -11.99 -2.52
CA ALA A 228 3.13 -11.95 -2.75
C ALA A 228 3.64 -10.51 -2.86
N LEU A 229 2.99 -9.68 -3.66
CA LEU A 229 3.33 -8.27 -3.84
C LEU A 229 3.33 -7.52 -2.50
N MET A 230 2.25 -7.63 -1.74
CA MET A 230 2.09 -6.91 -0.48
C MET A 230 3.10 -7.40 0.56
N GLU A 231 3.34 -8.70 0.70
CA GLU A 231 4.30 -9.24 1.67
C GLU A 231 5.74 -8.82 1.35
N ILE A 232 6.16 -8.91 0.09
CA ILE A 232 7.50 -8.47 -0.34
C ILE A 232 7.66 -6.95 -0.16
N GLN A 233 6.65 -6.15 -0.53
CA GLN A 233 6.70 -4.71 -0.33
C GLN A 233 6.75 -4.34 1.15
N ALA A 234 5.90 -4.95 1.99
CA ALA A 234 5.84 -4.69 3.42
C ALA A 234 7.13 -5.07 4.15
N SER A 235 7.90 -6.05 3.65
CA SER A 235 9.18 -6.43 4.23
C SER A 235 10.16 -5.25 4.38
N ARG A 236 10.01 -4.23 3.53
CA ARG A 236 10.87 -3.06 3.49
C ARG A 236 10.47 -1.95 4.47
N ILE A 237 9.27 -2.02 5.07
CA ILE A 237 8.75 -0.97 5.96
C ILE A 237 9.79 -0.52 7.02
N PRO A 238 10.52 -1.43 7.72
CA PRO A 238 11.51 -1.01 8.72
C PRO A 238 12.69 -0.22 8.16
N ALA A 239 12.98 -0.34 6.85
CA ALA A 239 14.11 0.33 6.20
C ALA A 239 13.71 1.59 5.40
N ARG A 240 12.40 1.91 5.32
CA ARG A 240 11.89 3.01 4.51
C ARG A 240 11.95 4.37 5.19
N THR A 241 12.22 4.39 6.49
CA THR A 241 12.28 5.61 7.28
C THR A 241 13.62 5.69 7.97
N GLY A 242 14.29 6.83 7.85
CA GLY A 242 15.54 7.13 8.52
C GLY A 242 15.33 7.54 10.00
N PRO A 243 16.43 7.83 10.73
CA PRO A 243 16.39 8.11 12.16
C PRO A 243 15.56 9.36 12.53
N ALA A 244 15.50 10.35 11.65
CA ALA A 244 14.72 11.58 11.84
C ALA A 244 13.31 11.52 11.23
N GLY A 245 12.86 10.34 10.78
CA GLY A 245 11.55 10.16 10.15
C GLY A 245 11.53 10.45 8.64
N GLU A 246 12.67 10.78 8.05
CA GLU A 246 12.80 11.09 6.63
C GLU A 246 12.62 9.84 5.75
N PRO A 247 12.07 10.00 4.52
CA PRO A 247 11.95 8.92 3.56
C PRO A 247 13.30 8.42 3.08
N VAL A 248 13.53 7.10 3.10
CA VAL A 248 14.71 6.44 2.54
C VAL A 248 14.34 5.80 1.20
N LEU A 249 15.01 6.20 0.12
CA LEU A 249 14.77 5.67 -1.22
C LEU A 249 15.22 4.20 -1.32
N LEU A 250 14.63 3.45 -2.24
CA LEU A 250 14.81 2.00 -2.36
C LEU A 250 16.29 1.57 -2.46
N LEU A 251 17.09 2.31 -3.21
CA LEU A 251 18.51 1.99 -3.40
C LEU A 251 19.37 2.33 -2.17
N ASP A 252 18.90 3.26 -1.34
CA ASP A 252 19.58 3.71 -0.14
C ASP A 252 19.14 2.92 1.12
N GLN A 253 18.17 2.00 0.98
CA GLN A 253 17.69 1.20 2.10
C GLN A 253 18.71 0.16 2.55
N ASP A 254 18.90 0.07 3.86
CA ASP A 254 19.63 -1.05 4.47
C ASP A 254 18.79 -2.33 4.34
N ARG A 255 19.20 -3.21 3.42
CA ARG A 255 18.50 -4.47 3.13
C ARG A 255 18.61 -5.49 4.28
N ALA A 256 19.52 -5.30 5.23
CA ALA A 256 19.59 -6.13 6.43
C ALA A 256 18.38 -5.90 7.36
N ARG A 257 17.76 -4.73 7.27
CA ARG A 257 16.55 -4.37 8.02
C ARG A 257 15.25 -4.88 7.37
N TRP A 258 15.31 -5.48 6.17
CA TRP A 258 14.13 -6.04 5.51
C TRP A 258 13.69 -7.32 6.23
N ASP A 259 12.39 -7.45 6.46
CA ASP A 259 11.80 -8.62 7.13
C ASP A 259 11.90 -9.87 6.25
N ARG A 260 12.81 -10.77 6.63
CA ARG A 260 13.07 -12.03 5.89
C ARG A 260 11.89 -12.99 5.91
N LEU A 261 11.07 -12.97 6.97
CA LEU A 261 9.89 -13.81 7.04
C LEU A 261 8.84 -13.37 6.00
N LEU A 262 8.60 -12.06 5.88
CA LEU A 262 7.71 -11.52 4.87
C LEU A 262 8.23 -11.77 3.44
N ILE A 263 9.54 -11.63 3.21
CA ILE A 263 10.14 -11.98 1.92
C ILE A 263 9.88 -13.44 1.57
N ASN A 264 10.19 -14.38 2.48
CA ASN A 264 10.03 -15.81 2.20
C ASN A 264 8.56 -16.19 1.95
N ARG A 265 7.63 -15.62 2.73
CA ARG A 265 6.18 -15.80 2.52
C ARG A 265 5.73 -15.26 1.17
N GLY A 266 6.18 -14.06 0.82
CA GLY A 266 5.85 -13.45 -0.46
C GLY A 266 6.40 -14.24 -1.64
N LEU A 267 7.65 -14.76 -1.55
CA LEU A 267 8.22 -15.61 -2.59
C LEU A 267 7.47 -16.94 -2.73
N ALA A 268 7.04 -17.55 -1.62
CA ALA A 268 6.22 -18.76 -1.66
C ALA A 268 4.83 -18.50 -2.29
N ALA A 269 4.20 -17.38 -1.96
CA ALA A 269 2.94 -16.98 -2.57
C ALA A 269 3.10 -16.70 -4.08
N LEU A 270 4.22 -16.09 -4.52
CA LEU A 270 4.53 -15.89 -5.94
C LEU A 270 4.67 -17.22 -6.67
N SER A 271 5.43 -18.17 -6.12
CA SER A 271 5.56 -19.51 -6.69
C SER A 271 4.18 -20.20 -6.82
N ARG A 272 3.33 -20.02 -5.81
CA ARG A 272 1.96 -20.55 -5.87
C ARG A 272 1.13 -19.93 -6.98
N ALA A 273 1.22 -18.62 -7.20
CA ALA A 273 0.56 -17.95 -8.33
C ALA A 273 1.05 -18.50 -9.69
N GLU A 274 2.35 -18.74 -9.82
CA GLU A 274 2.97 -19.31 -11.02
C GLU A 274 2.49 -20.75 -11.28
N GLU A 275 2.46 -21.61 -10.24
CA GLU A 275 1.94 -22.99 -10.32
C GLU A 275 0.48 -23.05 -10.78
N LEU A 276 -0.32 -22.06 -10.39
CA LEU A 276 -1.71 -21.92 -10.81
C LEU A 276 -1.88 -21.30 -12.22
N GLY A 277 -0.79 -21.08 -12.94
CA GLY A 277 -0.81 -20.51 -14.29
C GLY A 277 -0.92 -18.98 -14.34
N GLY A 278 -0.80 -18.29 -13.22
CA GLY A 278 -0.96 -16.84 -13.10
C GLY A 278 0.30 -16.00 -13.33
N ALA A 279 1.39 -16.56 -13.84
CA ALA A 279 2.67 -15.86 -14.02
C ALA A 279 2.61 -14.55 -14.84
N ARG A 280 1.55 -14.34 -15.62
CA ARG A 280 1.32 -13.14 -16.43
C ARG A 280 0.22 -12.22 -15.89
N GLY A 281 -0.33 -12.53 -14.73
CA GLY A 281 -1.30 -11.69 -14.06
C GLY A 281 -0.67 -10.37 -13.55
N PRO A 282 -1.42 -9.28 -13.53
CA PRO A 282 -0.89 -7.95 -13.16
C PRO A 282 -0.24 -7.90 -11.77
N TYR A 283 -0.82 -8.55 -10.76
CA TYR A 283 -0.25 -8.58 -9.42
C TYR A 283 0.94 -9.55 -9.32
N ALA A 284 0.86 -10.72 -9.98
CA ALA A 284 1.98 -11.66 -10.04
C ALA A 284 3.20 -11.04 -10.73
N LEU A 285 3.03 -10.27 -11.81
CA LEU A 285 4.12 -9.55 -12.49
C LEU A 285 4.74 -8.48 -11.59
N GLN A 286 3.93 -7.69 -10.89
CA GLN A 286 4.42 -6.70 -9.93
C GLN A 286 5.16 -7.36 -8.76
N ALA A 287 4.65 -8.51 -8.27
CA ALA A 287 5.33 -9.32 -7.25
C ALA A 287 6.68 -9.86 -7.75
N ALA A 288 6.75 -10.33 -9.01
CA ALA A 288 8.00 -10.80 -9.62
C ALA A 288 9.04 -9.67 -9.73
N ILE A 289 8.62 -8.45 -10.09
CA ILE A 289 9.48 -7.25 -10.07
C ILE A 289 10.00 -6.98 -8.65
N ALA A 290 9.10 -6.98 -7.66
CA ALA A 290 9.48 -6.79 -6.26
C ALA A 290 10.42 -7.90 -5.76
N ALA A 291 10.25 -9.15 -6.23
CA ALA A 291 11.10 -10.29 -5.91
C ALA A 291 12.53 -10.15 -6.45
N CYS A 292 12.75 -9.49 -7.60
CA CYS A 292 14.10 -9.19 -8.09
C CYS A 292 14.89 -8.35 -7.08
N HIS A 293 14.25 -7.36 -6.45
CA HIS A 293 14.87 -6.58 -5.38
C HIS A 293 15.08 -7.39 -4.09
N ALA A 294 14.10 -8.22 -3.72
CA ALA A 294 14.14 -8.99 -2.47
C ALA A 294 15.18 -10.12 -2.48
N ARG A 295 15.49 -10.66 -3.66
CA ARG A 295 16.52 -11.71 -3.85
C ARG A 295 17.94 -11.16 -3.83
N ALA A 296 18.13 -9.90 -4.21
CA ALA A 296 19.42 -9.25 -4.21
C ALA A 296 19.80 -8.80 -2.79
N PHE A 297 20.96 -9.22 -2.30
CA PHE A 297 21.48 -8.82 -0.98
C PHE A 297 21.98 -7.38 -0.96
N ARG A 298 22.49 -6.89 -2.08
CA ARG A 298 22.99 -5.54 -2.27
C ARG A 298 22.21 -4.84 -3.40
N PRO A 299 22.08 -3.51 -3.39
CA PRO A 299 21.41 -2.77 -4.46
C PRO A 299 21.98 -3.04 -5.85
N GLU A 300 23.31 -3.18 -5.95
CA GLU A 300 24.06 -3.45 -7.18
C GLU A 300 23.80 -4.84 -7.77
N ASP A 301 23.41 -5.81 -6.94
CA ASP A 301 23.08 -7.19 -7.36
C ASP A 301 21.64 -7.31 -7.93
N THR A 302 20.89 -6.20 -8.00
CA THR A 302 19.52 -6.20 -8.50
C THR A 302 19.49 -6.47 -10.00
N ASP A 303 18.74 -7.48 -10.44
CA ASP A 303 18.59 -7.86 -11.85
C ASP A 303 17.68 -6.87 -12.59
N TRP A 304 18.25 -5.74 -12.98
CA TRP A 304 17.54 -4.69 -13.69
C TRP A 304 17.13 -5.09 -15.10
N ALA A 305 17.88 -5.97 -15.76
CA ALA A 305 17.53 -6.51 -17.08
C ALA A 305 16.21 -7.30 -16.97
N ARG A 306 16.12 -8.18 -15.98
CA ARG A 306 14.91 -8.94 -15.71
C ARG A 306 13.72 -8.04 -15.32
N ILE A 307 13.95 -7.03 -14.51
CA ILE A 307 12.92 -6.04 -14.14
C ILE A 307 12.38 -5.34 -15.38
N THR A 308 13.25 -4.95 -16.31
CA THR A 308 12.85 -4.30 -17.59
C THR A 308 11.96 -5.21 -18.43
N GLU A 309 12.31 -6.50 -18.55
CA GLU A 309 11.48 -7.50 -19.24
C GLU A 309 10.10 -7.64 -18.60
N LEU A 310 10.06 -7.76 -17.28
CA LEU A 310 8.80 -7.90 -16.54
C LEU A 310 7.91 -6.67 -16.70
N TYR A 311 8.48 -5.46 -16.68
CA TYR A 311 7.70 -4.24 -16.97
C TYR A 311 7.20 -4.20 -18.40
N ALA A 312 7.95 -4.70 -19.39
CA ALA A 312 7.48 -4.78 -20.78
C ALA A 312 6.28 -5.73 -20.94
N ILE A 313 6.22 -6.81 -20.14
CA ILE A 313 5.07 -7.72 -20.10
C ILE A 313 3.91 -7.03 -19.35
N LEU A 314 4.17 -6.40 -18.22
CA LEU A 314 3.16 -5.72 -17.43
C LEU A 314 2.49 -4.57 -18.19
N ALA A 315 3.26 -3.78 -18.94
CA ALA A 315 2.74 -2.69 -19.77
C ALA A 315 1.75 -3.16 -20.84
N LYS A 316 1.92 -4.39 -21.35
CA LYS A 316 0.96 -5.02 -22.28
C LYS A 316 -0.28 -5.55 -21.56
N ALA A 317 -0.11 -6.13 -20.36
CA ALA A 317 -1.21 -6.67 -19.56
C ALA A 317 -2.07 -5.58 -18.92
N MET A 318 -1.43 -4.49 -18.50
CA MET A 318 -2.05 -3.34 -17.83
C MET A 318 -1.48 -2.03 -18.38
N PRO A 319 -1.93 -1.57 -19.55
CA PRO A 319 -1.47 -0.30 -20.12
C PRO A 319 -1.72 0.87 -19.18
N SER A 320 -0.65 1.52 -18.71
CA SER A 320 -0.71 2.63 -17.77
C SER A 320 0.53 3.53 -17.91
N PRO A 321 0.37 4.86 -17.99
CA PRO A 321 1.50 5.78 -18.01
C PRO A 321 2.41 5.64 -16.78
N VAL A 322 1.87 5.24 -15.62
CA VAL A 322 2.65 4.98 -14.40
C VAL A 322 3.51 3.72 -14.54
N VAL A 323 2.99 2.66 -15.17
CA VAL A 323 3.76 1.44 -15.46
C VAL A 323 4.91 1.77 -16.43
N GLU A 324 4.66 2.57 -17.45
CA GLU A 324 5.69 3.03 -18.38
C GLU A 324 6.75 3.91 -17.71
N LEU A 325 6.35 4.79 -16.78
CA LEU A 325 7.31 5.58 -15.99
C LEU A 325 8.22 4.67 -15.14
N ASN A 326 7.67 3.68 -14.48
CA ASN A 326 8.46 2.70 -13.72
C ASN A 326 9.35 1.84 -14.64
N ARG A 327 8.88 1.50 -15.84
CA ARG A 327 9.70 0.84 -16.87
C ARG A 327 10.88 1.71 -17.29
N ALA A 328 10.68 3.02 -17.46
CA ALA A 328 11.76 3.95 -17.80
C ALA A 328 12.84 4.00 -16.71
N VAL A 329 12.46 3.92 -15.43
CA VAL A 329 13.43 3.79 -14.31
C VAL A 329 14.24 2.50 -14.46
N ALA A 330 13.57 1.36 -14.70
CA ALA A 330 14.26 0.07 -14.87
C ALA A 330 15.22 0.09 -16.09
N VAL A 331 14.78 0.67 -17.21
CA VAL A 331 15.61 0.87 -18.41
C VAL A 331 16.82 1.72 -18.11
N SER A 332 16.65 2.81 -17.32
CA SER A 332 17.78 3.67 -16.94
C SER A 332 18.83 2.96 -16.11
N MET A 333 18.39 2.02 -15.26
CA MET A 333 19.30 1.23 -14.43
C MET A 333 19.99 0.09 -15.20
N ALA A 334 19.33 -0.46 -16.21
CA ALA A 334 19.88 -1.56 -17.04
C ALA A 334 20.77 -1.04 -18.19
N PHE A 335 20.40 0.08 -18.81
CA PHE A 335 20.98 0.54 -20.08
C PHE A 335 21.53 1.97 -20.03
N GLY A 336 21.53 2.58 -18.87
CA GLY A 336 22.05 3.93 -18.64
C GLY A 336 20.98 5.04 -18.59
N PRO A 337 21.31 6.17 -17.95
CA PRO A 337 20.35 7.24 -17.65
C PRO A 337 19.74 7.91 -18.89
N GLN A 338 20.47 7.99 -20.01
CA GLN A 338 19.95 8.58 -21.24
C GLN A 338 18.79 7.75 -21.82
N ALA A 339 18.92 6.42 -21.85
CA ALA A 339 17.87 5.54 -22.34
C ALA A 339 16.56 5.65 -21.52
N GLY A 340 16.68 5.84 -20.20
CA GLY A 340 15.54 6.12 -19.34
C GLY A 340 14.94 7.50 -19.60
N LEU A 341 15.77 8.54 -19.77
CA LEU A 341 15.32 9.91 -20.00
C LEU A 341 14.53 10.03 -21.31
N ASP A 342 14.97 9.36 -22.37
CA ASP A 342 14.26 9.36 -23.66
C ASP A 342 12.84 8.83 -23.54
N LEU A 343 12.60 7.83 -22.69
CA LEU A 343 11.26 7.31 -22.39
C LEU A 343 10.44 8.27 -21.52
N VAL A 344 11.06 8.88 -20.51
CA VAL A 344 10.39 9.84 -19.63
C VAL A 344 9.97 11.09 -20.40
N ASP A 345 10.79 11.57 -21.34
CA ASP A 345 10.47 12.73 -22.18
C ASP A 345 9.27 12.45 -23.10
N GLN A 346 9.10 11.22 -23.59
CA GLN A 346 7.88 10.84 -24.31
C GLN A 346 6.64 10.85 -23.41
N LEU A 347 6.77 10.45 -22.14
CA LEU A 347 5.68 10.44 -21.17
C LEU A 347 5.32 11.84 -20.67
N ALA A 348 6.18 12.85 -20.82
CA ALA A 348 5.91 14.21 -20.39
C ALA A 348 4.71 14.86 -21.13
N ALA A 349 4.35 14.35 -22.31
CA ALA A 349 3.19 14.77 -23.07
C ALA A 349 1.86 14.19 -22.55
N GLU A 350 1.90 13.12 -21.73
CA GLU A 350 0.73 12.41 -21.24
C GLU A 350 -0.09 13.25 -20.26
N PRO A 351 -1.38 13.55 -20.55
CA PRO A 351 -2.21 14.38 -19.68
C PRO A 351 -2.35 13.82 -18.27
N ALA A 352 -2.41 12.49 -18.11
CA ALA A 352 -2.55 11.81 -16.84
C ALA A 352 -1.34 12.00 -15.90
N LEU A 353 -0.17 12.30 -16.44
CA LEU A 353 1.07 12.49 -15.66
C LEU A 353 1.40 13.97 -15.39
N ARG A 354 0.67 14.93 -15.93
CA ARG A 354 0.96 16.37 -15.77
C ARG A 354 0.98 16.85 -14.32
N SER A 355 0.13 16.27 -13.47
CA SER A 355 0.06 16.56 -12.03
C SER A 355 0.70 15.47 -11.17
N TYR A 356 1.41 14.53 -11.79
CA TYR A 356 2.02 13.41 -11.09
C TYR A 356 3.47 13.75 -10.72
N HIS A 357 3.71 14.11 -9.47
CA HIS A 357 5.01 14.58 -8.97
C HIS A 357 6.16 13.62 -9.22
N LEU A 358 5.89 12.30 -9.29
CA LEU A 358 6.93 11.30 -9.54
C LEU A 358 7.50 11.37 -10.96
N LEU A 359 6.75 11.88 -11.95
CA LEU A 359 7.30 12.11 -13.28
C LEU A 359 8.48 13.09 -13.20
N SER A 360 8.27 14.25 -12.59
CA SER A 360 9.31 15.26 -12.38
C SER A 360 10.43 14.77 -11.47
N SER A 361 10.11 13.99 -10.41
CA SER A 361 11.14 13.40 -9.55
C SER A 361 12.06 12.46 -10.31
N VAL A 362 11.52 11.56 -11.14
CA VAL A 362 12.29 10.61 -11.96
C VAL A 362 13.10 11.34 -13.01
N ARG A 363 12.48 12.33 -13.70
CA ARG A 363 13.18 13.14 -14.71
C ARG A 363 14.35 13.88 -14.10
N GLY A 364 14.16 14.50 -12.94
CA GLY A 364 15.22 15.18 -12.19
C GLY A 364 16.36 14.23 -11.81
N ASP A 365 16.09 13.01 -11.36
CA ASP A 365 17.10 11.99 -11.05
C ASP A 365 17.96 11.63 -12.29
N LEU A 366 17.31 11.44 -13.43
CA LEU A 366 18.00 11.08 -14.66
C LEU A 366 18.87 12.23 -15.17
N LEU A 367 18.38 13.46 -15.08
CA LEU A 367 19.13 14.67 -15.43
C LEU A 367 20.35 14.87 -14.53
N MET A 368 20.21 14.60 -13.20
CA MET A 368 21.36 14.64 -12.28
C MET A 368 22.44 13.62 -12.68
N LYS A 369 22.04 12.38 -12.98
CA LYS A 369 22.97 11.32 -13.44
C LYS A 369 23.69 11.68 -14.74
N LEU A 370 23.10 12.55 -15.57
CA LEU A 370 23.66 13.05 -16.81
C LEU A 370 24.46 14.37 -16.66
N GLY A 371 24.59 14.88 -15.42
CA GLY A 371 25.29 16.15 -15.15
C GLY A 371 24.50 17.41 -15.54
N ARG A 372 23.20 17.28 -15.90
CA ARG A 372 22.32 18.40 -16.30
C ARG A 372 21.64 19.02 -15.07
N ALA A 373 22.45 19.54 -14.15
CA ALA A 373 22.04 19.96 -12.81
C ALA A 373 20.96 21.08 -12.80
N ALA A 374 21.08 22.08 -13.67
CA ALA A 374 20.10 23.17 -13.74
C ALA A 374 18.69 22.68 -14.14
N GLU A 375 18.62 21.75 -15.09
CA GLU A 375 17.36 21.17 -15.51
C GLU A 375 16.79 20.23 -14.44
N ALA A 376 17.66 19.45 -13.79
CA ALA A 376 17.27 18.59 -12.67
C ALA A 376 16.66 19.39 -11.52
N ARG A 377 17.25 20.55 -11.20
CA ARG A 377 16.71 21.45 -10.17
C ARG A 377 15.29 21.87 -10.48
N ALA A 378 15.02 22.36 -11.70
CA ALA A 378 13.68 22.78 -12.10
C ALA A 378 12.65 21.65 -11.97
N GLU A 379 13.05 20.41 -12.29
CA GLU A 379 12.18 19.24 -12.14
C GLU A 379 11.93 18.89 -10.67
N PHE A 380 12.91 18.97 -9.78
CA PHE A 380 12.70 18.74 -8.35
C PHE A 380 11.86 19.83 -7.68
N GLU A 381 12.02 21.10 -8.08
CA GLU A 381 11.16 22.20 -7.63
C GLU A 381 9.70 21.93 -8.03
N ARG A 382 9.46 21.56 -9.29
CA ARG A 382 8.14 21.17 -9.78
C ARG A 382 7.57 19.96 -9.02
N ALA A 383 8.37 18.92 -8.76
CA ALA A 383 7.92 17.78 -7.98
C ALA A 383 7.50 18.18 -6.56
N SER A 384 8.26 19.09 -5.92
CA SER A 384 7.95 19.63 -4.59
C SER A 384 6.62 20.40 -4.54
N GLU A 385 6.28 21.12 -5.61
CA GLU A 385 5.02 21.86 -5.72
C GLU A 385 3.80 20.92 -5.92
N LEU A 386 4.00 19.80 -6.63
CA LEU A 386 2.94 18.88 -6.99
C LEU A 386 2.57 17.89 -5.87
N THR A 387 3.52 17.52 -5.01
CA THR A 387 3.24 16.55 -3.94
C THR A 387 2.44 17.16 -2.79
N ARG A 388 1.50 16.37 -2.25
CA ARG A 388 0.70 16.71 -1.07
C ARG A 388 1.25 16.07 0.21
N ASN A 389 2.27 15.23 0.11
CA ASN A 389 2.91 14.59 1.24
C ASN A 389 4.06 15.46 1.76
N GLY A 390 4.07 15.81 3.04
CA GLY A 390 5.06 16.69 3.67
C GLY A 390 6.48 16.17 3.55
N PRO A 391 6.78 14.95 4.00
CA PRO A 391 8.09 14.32 3.85
C PRO A 391 8.61 14.23 2.40
N GLU A 392 7.75 13.91 1.43
CA GLU A 392 8.14 13.91 0.01
C GLU A 392 8.49 15.31 -0.49
N ARG A 393 7.74 16.32 -0.06
CA ARG A 393 8.01 17.72 -0.39
C ARG A 393 9.37 18.16 0.15
N GLN A 394 9.68 17.81 1.39
CA GLN A 394 10.97 18.10 2.00
C GLN A 394 12.11 17.40 1.27
N LEU A 395 11.94 16.12 0.91
CA LEU A 395 12.91 15.35 0.15
C LEU A 395 13.18 15.97 -1.22
N THR A 396 12.14 16.31 -1.99
CA THR A 396 12.29 16.89 -3.33
C THR A 396 12.85 18.31 -3.28
N ALA A 397 12.47 19.13 -2.29
CA ALA A 397 13.05 20.46 -2.07
C ALA A 397 14.53 20.38 -1.67
N MET A 398 14.93 19.40 -0.86
CA MET A 398 16.33 19.14 -0.54
C MET A 398 17.12 18.77 -1.81
N ARG A 399 16.56 17.88 -2.64
CA ARG A 399 17.18 17.45 -3.90
C ARG A 399 17.34 18.61 -4.89
N ALA A 400 16.36 19.52 -4.96
CA ALA A 400 16.47 20.74 -5.75
C ALA A 400 17.65 21.61 -5.31
N ARG A 401 17.83 21.79 -4.00
CA ARG A 401 18.98 22.54 -3.45
C ARG A 401 20.32 21.83 -3.73
N CYS A 402 20.36 20.50 -3.60
CA CYS A 402 21.56 19.73 -3.93
C CYS A 402 21.90 19.73 -5.41
N ALA A 403 20.96 20.05 -6.29
CA ALA A 403 21.19 20.21 -7.72
C ALA A 403 21.76 21.58 -8.09
N GLU A 404 21.94 22.51 -7.14
CA GLU A 404 22.64 23.76 -7.39
C GLU A 404 24.11 23.46 -7.67
N ALA A 405 24.61 23.92 -8.83
CA ALA A 405 25.96 23.63 -9.31
C ALA A 405 27.09 24.16 -8.40
N ASN A 406 26.73 25.02 -7.44
CA ASN A 406 27.68 25.72 -6.56
C ASN A 406 27.63 25.23 -5.10
N VAL A 407 26.83 24.23 -4.78
CA VAL A 407 26.79 23.67 -3.44
C VAL A 407 27.78 22.51 -3.34
N HIS A 408 28.78 22.67 -2.51
CA HIS A 408 29.79 21.66 -2.22
C HIS A 408 29.78 21.38 -0.71
N ILE A 409 29.92 20.11 -0.35
CA ILE A 409 29.95 19.65 1.04
C ILE A 409 31.40 19.37 1.37
N ASP A 410 31.98 20.19 2.24
CA ASP A 410 33.33 20.00 2.73
C ASP A 410 33.31 19.10 3.96
N ILE A 411 34.03 17.98 3.89
CA ILE A 411 34.24 17.04 4.99
C ILE A 411 35.66 17.11 5.55
N SER A 412 36.38 18.20 5.27
CA SER A 412 37.69 18.46 5.83
C SER A 412 37.65 18.58 7.35
N GLY A 413 38.76 18.32 8.01
CA GLY A 413 38.87 18.44 9.47
C GLY A 413 38.15 17.36 10.26
N TRP A 414 37.45 16.43 9.62
CA TRP A 414 36.83 15.28 10.26
C TRP A 414 37.71 14.04 10.11
N SER A 415 38.00 13.36 11.24
CA SER A 415 38.53 12.00 11.12
C SER A 415 37.51 11.14 10.41
N PRO A 416 37.85 10.44 9.32
CA PRO A 416 36.89 9.64 8.53
C PRO A 416 36.11 8.64 9.35
N LYS A 417 36.67 8.08 10.41
CA LYS A 417 35.97 7.20 11.38
C LYS A 417 34.82 7.84 12.12
N ARG A 418 34.74 9.17 12.15
CA ARG A 418 33.67 9.95 12.83
C ARG A 418 32.66 10.52 11.87
N ILE A 419 32.82 10.31 10.57
CA ILE A 419 31.82 10.71 9.58
C ILE A 419 30.54 9.94 9.84
N PRO A 420 29.39 10.63 10.01
CA PRO A 420 28.11 9.99 10.23
C PRO A 420 27.75 9.00 9.13
N PRO A 421 27.09 7.87 9.45
CA PRO A 421 26.68 6.87 8.45
C PRO A 421 25.85 7.43 7.32
N GLU A 422 25.05 8.47 7.58
CA GLU A 422 24.23 9.17 6.61
C GLU A 422 25.09 9.87 5.55
N VAL A 423 26.17 10.53 5.99
CA VAL A 423 27.13 11.20 5.09
C VAL A 423 27.92 10.15 4.30
N ILE A 424 28.32 9.04 4.91
CA ILE A 424 28.99 7.93 4.20
C ILE A 424 28.08 7.36 3.11
N ARG A 425 26.77 7.25 3.36
CA ARG A 425 25.79 6.81 2.38
C ARG A 425 25.74 7.76 1.18
N GLU A 426 25.73 9.08 1.43
CA GLU A 426 25.71 10.08 0.36
C GLU A 426 27.06 10.16 -0.40
N LEU A 427 28.19 9.89 0.28
CA LEU A 427 29.50 9.71 -0.35
C LEU A 427 29.54 8.55 -1.35
N ARG A 428 28.79 7.47 -1.07
CA ARG A 428 28.62 6.32 -1.97
C ARG A 428 27.61 6.55 -3.06
N GLY A 429 26.73 7.53 -2.87
CA GLY A 429 25.55 7.76 -3.68
C GLY A 429 25.66 8.92 -4.64
N ARG A 430 24.53 9.51 -4.89
CA ARG A 430 24.31 10.57 -5.92
C ARG A 430 24.92 11.93 -5.60
N LEU A 431 25.28 12.21 -4.35
CA LEU A 431 25.94 13.45 -3.95
C LEU A 431 27.48 13.36 -4.00
N ASN A 432 28.03 12.20 -4.36
CA ASN A 432 29.48 11.98 -4.45
C ASN A 432 30.21 13.10 -5.21
N GLY A 433 29.66 13.59 -6.31
CA GLY A 433 30.20 14.69 -7.10
C GLY A 433 30.20 16.06 -6.42
N GLN A 434 29.64 16.21 -5.23
CA GLN A 434 29.57 17.47 -4.48
C GLN A 434 30.46 17.47 -3.22
N PHE A 435 31.04 16.32 -2.84
CA PHE A 435 31.89 16.25 -1.67
C PHE A 435 33.32 16.67 -1.97
N LEU A 436 33.87 17.45 -1.06
CA LEU A 436 35.28 17.86 -1.04
C LEU A 436 35.93 17.28 0.22
N TRP A 437 37.16 16.87 0.10
CA TRP A 437 37.94 16.38 1.22
C TRP A 437 39.28 17.13 1.32
N GLY A 438 39.68 17.37 2.56
CA GLY A 438 40.99 17.81 2.94
C GLY A 438 41.38 17.27 4.33
N SER A 439 42.65 17.10 4.61
CA SER A 439 43.13 16.61 5.90
C SER A 439 43.10 17.65 7.01
N ASP A 440 42.97 18.91 6.67
CA ASP A 440 43.10 20.03 7.62
C ASP A 440 44.45 20.00 8.37
N TYR A 441 45.49 19.66 7.63
CA TYR A 441 46.86 19.61 8.17
C TYR A 441 47.26 21.00 8.76
N PRO A 442 47.91 21.02 9.96
CA PRO A 442 48.55 19.93 10.69
C PRO A 442 47.67 19.24 11.73
N PHE A 443 46.37 19.56 11.83
CA PHE A 443 45.50 18.98 12.85
C PHE A 443 45.25 17.48 12.63
N LEU A 444 45.16 17.04 11.38
CA LEU A 444 45.03 15.62 11.00
C LEU A 444 46.12 15.25 9.99
N ALA A 445 46.82 14.15 10.22
CA ALA A 445 47.80 13.63 9.30
C ALA A 445 47.16 13.07 8.04
N PRO A 446 47.53 13.53 6.81
CA PRO A 446 46.90 13.08 5.57
C PRO A 446 46.95 11.56 5.37
N GLU A 447 48.07 10.92 5.69
CA GLU A 447 48.25 9.47 5.52
C GLU A 447 47.25 8.67 6.37
N ARG A 448 47.02 9.12 7.61
CA ARG A 448 46.07 8.53 8.50
C ARG A 448 44.64 8.68 7.95
N CYS A 449 44.29 9.86 7.53
CA CYS A 449 42.96 10.15 6.97
C CYS A 449 42.67 9.33 5.70
N LEU A 450 43.66 9.22 4.80
CA LEU A 450 43.53 8.39 3.60
C LEU A 450 43.33 6.91 3.92
N SER A 451 44.07 6.38 4.92
CA SER A 451 43.86 5.01 5.40
C SER A 451 42.44 4.83 5.95
N GLU A 452 42.00 5.75 6.83
CA GLU A 452 40.66 5.70 7.43
C GLU A 452 39.54 5.85 6.38
N LEU A 453 39.72 6.66 5.31
CA LEU A 453 38.78 6.76 4.18
C LEU A 453 38.68 5.47 3.38
N SER A 454 39.81 4.79 3.16
CA SER A 454 39.84 3.49 2.48
C SER A 454 39.08 2.44 3.26
N ASP A 455 39.10 2.50 4.60
CA ASP A 455 38.38 1.59 5.49
C ASP A 455 36.84 1.79 5.49
N LEU A 456 36.35 2.92 4.97
CA LEU A 456 34.90 3.17 4.86
C LEU A 456 34.19 2.32 3.80
N GLY A 457 34.95 1.55 2.99
CA GLY A 457 34.39 0.68 1.95
C GLY A 457 33.68 1.45 0.84
N LEU A 458 34.17 2.64 0.51
CA LEU A 458 33.67 3.38 -0.67
C LEU A 458 34.14 2.67 -1.95
N PRO A 459 33.33 2.66 -3.03
CA PRO A 459 33.80 2.26 -4.35
C PRO A 459 35.03 3.09 -4.79
N ALA A 460 35.95 2.47 -5.53
CA ALA A 460 37.21 3.13 -5.92
C ALA A 460 37.00 4.39 -6.73
N ASP A 461 36.03 4.41 -7.64
CA ASP A 461 35.61 5.55 -8.42
C ASP A 461 34.99 6.66 -7.55
N ALA A 462 34.17 6.31 -6.57
CA ALA A 462 33.61 7.25 -5.61
C ALA A 462 34.70 7.89 -4.74
N LEU A 463 35.68 7.11 -4.31
CA LEU A 463 36.81 7.61 -3.53
C LEU A 463 37.67 8.58 -4.37
N GLN A 464 38.00 8.20 -5.61
CA GLN A 464 38.74 9.05 -6.55
C GLN A 464 38.03 10.40 -6.77
N THR A 465 36.72 10.37 -6.97
CA THR A 465 35.89 11.55 -7.19
C THR A 465 35.99 12.52 -6.00
N VAL A 466 35.89 12.03 -4.77
CA VAL A 466 35.94 12.85 -3.55
C VAL A 466 37.32 13.37 -3.25
N LEU A 467 38.34 12.55 -3.47
CA LEU A 467 39.75 12.90 -3.16
C LEU A 467 40.38 13.85 -4.19
N HIS A 468 39.93 13.78 -5.44
CA HIS A 468 40.63 14.49 -6.53
C HIS A 468 39.67 15.18 -7.51
N ASP A 469 38.75 14.46 -8.17
CA ASP A 469 38.09 14.95 -9.37
C ASP A 469 37.16 16.13 -9.09
N ASN A 470 36.49 16.15 -7.95
CA ASN A 470 35.62 17.25 -7.53
C ASN A 470 36.43 18.52 -7.31
N ALA A 471 37.54 18.44 -6.60
CA ALA A 471 38.41 19.58 -6.36
C ALA A 471 39.04 20.07 -7.67
N ALA A 472 39.51 19.18 -8.52
CA ALA A 472 40.08 19.51 -9.83
C ALA A 472 39.06 20.24 -10.74
N ARG A 473 37.82 19.77 -10.75
CA ARG A 473 36.71 20.38 -11.51
C ARG A 473 36.37 21.77 -10.99
N ILE A 474 36.28 21.96 -9.67
CA ILE A 474 35.91 23.25 -9.05
C ILE A 474 37.02 24.29 -9.23
N LEU A 475 38.25 23.85 -9.12
CA LEU A 475 39.45 24.73 -9.28
C LEU A 475 39.85 24.92 -10.74
N GLY A 476 39.15 24.31 -11.70
CA GLY A 476 39.46 24.42 -13.10
C GLY A 476 40.80 23.79 -13.51
N LEU A 477 41.24 22.76 -12.76
CA LEU A 477 42.51 22.06 -12.98
C LEU A 477 42.43 20.93 -14.01
N ASN A 478 41.25 20.61 -14.48
CA ASN A 478 41.04 19.64 -15.56
C ASN A 478 41.44 20.26 -16.89
N ARG A 479 42.65 19.95 -17.38
CA ARG A 479 43.13 20.22 -18.74
C ARG A 479 43.29 18.93 -19.51
#